data_628d7545b5c44a5108319327a37d57d3
#
_entry.id   628d7545b5c44a5108319327a37d57d3
#
_cell.length_a   1.000
_cell.length_b   1.000
_cell.length_c   1.000
_cell.angle_alpha   90.00
_cell.angle_beta   90.00
_cell.angle_gamma   90.00
#
_symmetry.space_group_name_H-M   'P 1'
#
loop_
_entity.id
_entity.type
_entity.pdbx_description
1 polymer ?
#
loop_
_entity_poly.entity_id
_entity_poly.type
_entity_poly.pdbx_seq_one_letter_code
_entity_poly.pdbx_strand_id
1 'polypeptide(L)'
;VKRLLAAVLLCAGAASAHEVQVATAGATATVLTLRYADGQPFAFEAYELYRSDSQTPAQVGRSDAAGRIAFVADGHGEWRLKAWSDDGHGVDRPVSAISGDLAVSAPAAETPRAILWLAGLGTIFGLFGLLQLYLGRKRR
;
A
#
# COMPACT_ATOMS: atom_id res chain seq x y z
N VAL A 1 61.06 -1.94 17.36
CA VAL A 1 59.81 -2.42 17.98
C VAL A 1 59.04 -1.24 18.57
N LYS A 2 59.62 -0.36 19.40
CA LYS A 2 58.91 0.79 20.02
C LYS A 2 58.32 1.77 19.00
N ARG A 3 59.00 2.04 17.87
CA ARG A 3 58.49 2.91 16.80
C ARG A 3 57.35 2.28 16.00
N LEU A 4 57.35 0.98 15.83
CA LEU A 4 56.28 0.26 15.18
C LEU A 4 55.01 0.23 16.05
N LEU A 5 55.16 0.05 17.37
CA LEU A 5 54.06 0.10 18.34
C LEU A 5 53.40 1.48 18.37
N ALA A 6 54.18 2.56 18.31
CA ALA A 6 53.71 3.93 18.27
C ALA A 6 52.91 4.20 16.96
N ALA A 7 53.38 3.68 15.82
CA ALA A 7 52.69 3.83 14.56
C ALA A 7 51.31 3.09 14.51
N VAL A 8 51.25 1.90 15.11
CA VAL A 8 50.02 1.11 15.23
C VAL A 8 49.01 1.80 16.17
N LEU A 9 49.46 2.40 17.26
CA LEU A 9 48.57 3.18 18.14
C LEU A 9 48.04 4.47 17.49
N LEU A 10 48.83 5.12 16.61
CA LEU A 10 48.34 6.29 15.89
C LEU A 10 47.29 5.95 14.79
N CYS A 11 47.30 4.74 14.24
CA CYS A 11 46.30 4.26 13.27
C CYS A 11 44.99 3.80 13.93
N ALA A 12 44.93 3.64 15.23
CA ALA A 12 43.71 3.26 15.97
C ALA A 12 42.72 4.42 16.23
N GLY A 13 43.07 5.63 15.77
CA GLY A 13 42.25 6.80 15.96
C GLY A 13 41.31 7.06 14.78
N ALA A 14 40.02 6.91 15.02
CA ALA A 14 38.87 7.32 14.25
C ALA A 14 38.11 6.26 13.44
N ALA A 15 37.76 5.16 14.09
CA ALA A 15 36.52 4.47 13.71
C ALA A 15 35.36 5.31 14.27
N SER A 16 34.90 6.33 13.51
CA SER A 16 33.68 7.03 13.82
C SER A 16 32.52 6.12 13.42
N ALA A 17 32.00 5.36 14.37
CA ALA A 17 30.74 4.69 14.21
C ALA A 17 29.65 5.78 14.15
N HIS A 18 28.82 5.78 13.11
CA HIS A 18 27.65 6.66 13.05
C HIS A 18 26.70 6.29 14.19
N GLU A 19 26.63 7.16 15.20
CA GLU A 19 25.69 7.01 16.31
C GLU A 19 24.29 7.39 15.84
N VAL A 20 23.30 6.49 16.06
CA VAL A 20 21.89 6.78 15.81
C VAL A 20 21.32 7.47 17.04
N GLN A 21 20.90 8.71 16.89
CA GLN A 21 20.23 9.47 17.94
C GLN A 21 18.71 9.37 17.78
N VAL A 22 17.99 9.21 18.89
CA VAL A 22 16.53 9.14 18.94
C VAL A 22 15.98 10.41 19.56
N ALA A 23 15.13 11.11 18.84
CA ALA A 23 14.33 12.23 19.36
C ALA A 23 12.85 11.86 19.33
N THR A 24 12.08 12.31 20.33
CA THR A 24 10.62 12.09 20.38
C THR A 24 9.90 13.42 20.19
N ALA A 25 8.93 13.44 19.29
CA ALA A 25 8.05 14.59 19.09
C ALA A 25 6.61 14.09 18.86
N GLY A 26 5.62 14.91 19.28
CA GLY A 26 4.22 14.67 18.97
C GLY A 26 3.88 15.23 17.60
N ALA A 27 3.13 14.47 16.79
CA ALA A 27 2.60 14.93 15.52
C ALA A 27 1.24 14.28 15.24
N THR A 28 0.39 14.98 14.44
CA THR A 28 -0.85 14.39 13.93
C THR A 28 -0.50 13.47 12.77
N ALA A 29 -0.95 12.22 12.85
CA ALA A 29 -0.72 11.22 11.82
C ALA A 29 -2.01 10.86 11.08
N THR A 30 -1.90 10.61 9.79
CA THR A 30 -2.93 9.93 9.01
C THR A 30 -2.79 8.43 9.21
N VAL A 31 -3.91 7.76 9.52
CA VAL A 31 -3.96 6.31 9.69
C VAL A 31 -4.79 5.70 8.57
N LEU A 32 -4.16 4.85 7.77
CA LEU A 32 -4.81 4.02 6.76
C LEU A 32 -5.08 2.64 7.37
N THR A 33 -6.24 2.06 7.09
CA THR A 33 -6.57 0.68 7.50
C THR A 33 -6.84 -0.15 6.26
N LEU A 34 -6.05 -1.19 6.07
CA LEU A 34 -6.13 -2.12 4.95
C LEU A 34 -6.77 -3.44 5.41
N ARG A 35 -7.67 -3.96 4.60
CA ARG A 35 -8.34 -5.23 4.83
C ARG A 35 -8.47 -6.00 3.53
N TYR A 36 -8.45 -7.32 3.64
CA TYR A 36 -8.87 -8.21 2.57
C TYR A 36 -10.38 -8.08 2.32
N ALA A 37 -10.85 -8.60 1.18
CA ALA A 37 -12.27 -8.54 0.80
C ALA A 37 -13.20 -9.31 1.77
N ASP A 38 -12.67 -10.30 2.49
CA ASP A 38 -13.36 -11.07 3.53
C ASP A 38 -13.40 -10.35 4.89
N GLY A 39 -12.82 -9.13 4.97
CA GLY A 39 -12.76 -8.32 6.17
C GLY A 39 -11.58 -8.59 7.09
N GLN A 40 -10.75 -9.60 6.81
CA GLN A 40 -9.54 -9.85 7.59
C GLN A 40 -8.54 -8.69 7.47
N PRO A 41 -7.79 -8.35 8.53
CA PRO A 41 -6.77 -7.33 8.46
C PRO A 41 -5.66 -7.71 7.45
N PHE A 42 -5.22 -6.74 6.66
CA PHE A 42 -4.01 -6.86 5.82
C PHE A 42 -2.78 -6.66 6.72
N ALA A 43 -2.53 -7.66 7.60
CA ALA A 43 -1.62 -7.56 8.73
C ALA A 43 -0.19 -7.93 8.36
N PHE A 44 0.78 -7.10 8.80
CA PHE A 44 2.21 -7.30 8.61
C PHE A 44 2.66 -7.36 7.15
N GLU A 45 1.85 -6.83 6.24
CA GLU A 45 2.14 -6.81 4.81
C GLU A 45 2.95 -5.58 4.40
N ALA A 46 3.74 -5.74 3.34
CA ALA A 46 4.63 -4.70 2.87
C ALA A 46 3.86 -3.51 2.26
N TYR A 47 4.36 -2.30 2.46
CA TYR A 47 3.83 -1.12 1.80
C TYR A 47 4.91 -0.09 1.45
N GLU A 48 4.58 0.74 0.49
CA GLU A 48 5.29 1.95 0.09
C GLU A 48 4.29 3.12 0.02
N LEU A 49 4.65 4.25 0.59
CA LEU A 49 3.89 5.49 0.48
C LEU A 49 4.70 6.51 -0.32
N TYR A 50 4.08 7.08 -1.32
CA TYR A 50 4.66 8.08 -2.20
C TYR A 50 3.92 9.39 -2.08
N ARG A 51 4.62 10.51 -2.23
CA ARG A 51 3.98 11.77 -2.61
C ARG A 51 3.53 11.68 -4.05
N SER A 52 2.45 12.36 -4.41
CA SER A 52 1.87 12.24 -5.77
C SER A 52 2.83 12.63 -6.89
N ASP A 53 3.82 13.48 -6.60
CA ASP A 53 4.82 13.99 -7.53
C ASP A 53 6.16 13.24 -7.50
N SER A 54 6.29 12.19 -6.66
CA SER A 54 7.55 11.47 -6.42
C SER A 54 7.52 10.04 -6.93
N GLN A 55 8.65 9.62 -7.53
CA GLN A 55 8.93 8.22 -7.87
C GLN A 55 9.67 7.48 -6.74
N THR A 56 10.17 8.22 -5.76
CA THR A 56 10.84 7.64 -4.59
C THR A 56 9.85 7.59 -3.43
N PRO A 57 9.68 6.43 -2.76
CA PRO A 57 8.78 6.34 -1.63
C PRO A 57 9.25 7.25 -0.48
N ALA A 58 8.32 8.00 0.10
CA ALA A 58 8.56 8.81 1.29
C ALA A 58 8.59 7.96 2.57
N GLN A 59 7.87 6.84 2.56
CA GLN A 59 7.85 5.88 3.66
C GLN A 59 7.69 4.47 3.12
N VAL A 60 8.43 3.53 3.71
CA VAL A 60 8.31 2.09 3.45
C VAL A 60 8.19 1.35 4.77
N GLY A 61 7.46 0.24 4.78
CA GLY A 61 7.29 -0.52 6.01
C GLY A 61 6.37 -1.73 5.87
N ARG A 62 5.84 -2.16 7.01
CA ARG A 62 4.80 -3.16 7.09
C ARG A 62 3.62 -2.62 7.89
N SER A 63 2.41 -3.01 7.52
CA SER A 63 1.20 -2.75 8.29
C SER A 63 1.28 -3.40 9.68
N ASP A 64 0.52 -2.91 10.63
CA ASP A 64 0.44 -3.53 11.97
C ASP A 64 -0.51 -4.75 11.99
N ALA A 65 -0.66 -5.37 13.15
CA ALA A 65 -1.54 -6.53 13.35
C ALA A 65 -3.03 -6.26 13.01
N ALA A 66 -3.46 -5.00 13.00
CA ALA A 66 -4.81 -4.59 12.60
C ALA A 66 -4.89 -4.12 11.14
N GLY A 67 -3.81 -4.28 10.36
CA GLY A 67 -3.71 -3.81 8.98
C GLY A 67 -3.56 -2.29 8.86
N ARG A 68 -3.06 -1.60 9.90
CA ARG A 68 -2.94 -0.14 9.90
C ARG A 68 -1.55 0.30 9.48
N ILE A 69 -1.52 1.43 8.81
CA ILE A 69 -0.32 2.18 8.42
C ILE A 69 -0.50 3.59 8.95
N ALA A 70 0.43 4.09 9.74
CA ALA A 70 0.43 5.47 10.21
C ALA A 70 1.57 6.26 9.56
N PHE A 71 1.27 7.46 9.10
CA PHE A 71 2.29 8.37 8.56
C PHE A 71 1.97 9.83 8.88
N VAL A 72 3.01 10.63 8.95
CA VAL A 72 2.90 12.07 9.15
C VAL A 72 3.02 12.74 7.77
N ALA A 73 1.93 13.37 7.34
CA ALA A 73 1.93 14.13 6.10
C ALA A 73 2.52 15.53 6.35
N ASP A 74 3.42 15.95 5.50
CA ASP A 74 4.05 17.27 5.54
C ASP A 74 3.26 18.32 4.74
N GLY A 75 1.97 18.39 4.96
CA GLY A 75 1.02 19.26 4.30
C GLY A 75 -0.19 18.55 3.77
N HIS A 76 -1.11 19.33 3.18
CA HIS A 76 -2.27 18.78 2.47
C HIS A 76 -1.82 18.31 1.09
N GLY A 77 -2.24 17.14 0.68
CA GLY A 77 -1.94 16.64 -0.66
C GLY A 77 -2.38 15.21 -0.88
N GLU A 78 -2.35 14.82 -2.13
CA GLU A 78 -2.55 13.45 -2.51
C GLU A 78 -1.27 12.65 -2.31
N TRP A 79 -1.43 11.48 -1.77
CA TRP A 79 -0.40 10.47 -1.60
C TRP A 79 -0.79 9.26 -2.43
N ARG A 80 0.15 8.39 -2.71
CA ARG A 80 -0.10 7.11 -3.38
C ARG A 80 0.37 5.99 -2.46
N LEU A 81 -0.56 5.11 -2.12
CA LEU A 81 -0.27 3.89 -1.38
C LEU A 81 -0.10 2.73 -2.36
N LYS A 82 1.00 2.02 -2.24
CA LYS A 82 1.21 0.71 -2.83
C LYS A 82 1.46 -0.28 -1.70
N ALA A 83 0.67 -1.35 -1.62
CA ALA A 83 0.83 -2.41 -0.63
C ALA A 83 0.60 -3.76 -1.29
N TRP A 84 1.30 -4.79 -0.82
CA TRP A 84 1.24 -6.13 -1.39
C TRP A 84 1.56 -7.19 -0.33
N SER A 85 1.02 -8.38 -0.55
CA SER A 85 1.29 -9.60 0.21
C SER A 85 2.01 -10.64 -0.66
N ASP A 86 2.65 -11.60 -0.01
CA ASP A 86 3.43 -12.64 -0.68
C ASP A 86 2.55 -13.57 -1.56
N ASP A 87 1.25 -13.64 -1.30
CA ASP A 87 0.27 -14.41 -2.06
C ASP A 87 -0.26 -13.67 -3.32
N GLY A 88 0.27 -12.47 -3.62
CA GLY A 88 -0.04 -11.70 -4.80
C GLY A 88 -1.25 -10.77 -4.68
N HIS A 89 -1.87 -10.66 -3.49
CA HIS A 89 -2.86 -9.61 -3.25
C HIS A 89 -2.18 -8.27 -3.06
N GLY A 90 -2.84 -7.19 -3.49
CA GLY A 90 -2.25 -5.86 -3.32
C GLY A 90 -3.19 -4.73 -3.72
N VAL A 91 -2.74 -3.53 -3.42
CA VAL A 91 -3.43 -2.28 -3.75
C VAL A 91 -2.40 -1.26 -4.22
N ASP A 92 -2.76 -0.48 -5.24
CA ASP A 92 -2.00 0.67 -5.72
C ASP A 92 -3.01 1.76 -6.06
N ARG A 93 -3.12 2.79 -5.19
CA ARG A 93 -4.13 3.84 -5.33
C ARG A 93 -3.71 5.15 -4.68
N PRO A 94 -4.29 6.27 -5.12
CA PRO A 94 -4.17 7.53 -4.41
C PRO A 94 -4.89 7.45 -3.05
N VAL A 95 -4.34 8.12 -2.05
CA VAL A 95 -4.90 8.29 -0.71
C VAL A 95 -4.72 9.75 -0.29
N SER A 96 -5.71 10.30 0.40
CA SER A 96 -5.63 11.65 0.90
C SER A 96 -5.06 11.67 2.32
N ALA A 97 -4.11 12.54 2.57
CA ALA A 97 -3.67 12.81 3.92
C ALA A 97 -4.69 13.70 4.62
N ILE A 98 -5.11 13.30 5.82
CA ILE A 98 -6.04 14.07 6.64
C ILE A 98 -5.22 14.91 7.60
N SER A 99 -5.25 16.22 7.42
CA SER A 99 -4.68 17.15 8.39
C SER A 99 -5.74 17.51 9.43
N GLY A 100 -5.55 17.03 10.65
CA GLY A 100 -6.08 17.70 11.84
C GLY A 100 -7.50 17.39 12.28
N ASP A 101 -8.36 16.71 11.53
CA ASP A 101 -9.68 16.27 12.01
C ASP A 101 -9.95 14.82 11.69
N LEU A 102 -10.47 14.06 12.65
CA LEU A 102 -10.79 12.64 12.54
C LEU A 102 -12.03 12.42 11.64
N ALA A 103 -11.95 12.77 10.38
CA ALA A 103 -12.95 12.35 9.41
C ALA A 103 -12.55 10.98 8.85
N VAL A 104 -13.20 9.93 9.32
CA VAL A 104 -13.09 8.60 8.74
C VAL A 104 -13.75 8.64 7.36
N SER A 105 -12.95 8.76 6.31
CA SER A 105 -13.47 8.53 4.96
C SER A 105 -13.87 7.06 4.84
N ALA A 106 -15.17 6.82 4.65
CA ALA A 106 -15.66 5.48 4.34
C ALA A 106 -14.95 4.94 3.08
N PRO A 107 -14.64 3.64 3.02
CA PRO A 107 -14.06 3.05 1.81
C PRO A 107 -14.99 3.33 0.62
N ALA A 108 -14.41 3.72 -0.52
CA ALA A 108 -15.17 3.82 -1.76
C ALA A 108 -15.89 2.48 -2.00
N ALA A 109 -17.21 2.53 -2.21
CA ALA A 109 -18.02 1.33 -2.40
C ALA A 109 -17.49 0.57 -3.62
N GLU A 110 -16.80 -0.53 -3.38
CA GLU A 110 -16.40 -1.44 -4.46
C GLU A 110 -17.65 -2.09 -5.05
N THR A 111 -17.71 -2.17 -6.36
CA THR A 111 -18.82 -2.86 -7.05
C THR A 111 -18.85 -4.32 -6.54
N PRO A 112 -19.94 -4.77 -5.89
CA PRO A 112 -19.99 -6.12 -5.35
C PRO A 112 -19.65 -7.14 -6.45
N ARG A 113 -18.71 -8.05 -6.18
CA ARG A 113 -18.29 -9.09 -7.14
C ARG A 113 -19.46 -9.87 -7.72
N ALA A 114 -20.55 -10.01 -6.95
CA ALA A 114 -21.79 -10.62 -7.41
C ALA A 114 -22.36 -9.93 -8.65
N ILE A 115 -22.25 -8.60 -8.77
CA ILE A 115 -22.72 -7.84 -9.95
C ILE A 115 -21.88 -8.18 -11.18
N LEU A 116 -20.56 -8.35 -11.02
CA LEU A 116 -19.66 -8.75 -12.10
C LEU A 116 -19.95 -10.16 -12.59
N TRP A 117 -20.23 -11.10 -11.68
CA TRP A 117 -20.65 -12.46 -12.01
C TRP A 117 -21.98 -12.47 -12.76
N LEU A 118 -22.97 -11.71 -12.28
CA LEU A 118 -24.27 -11.57 -12.96
C LEU A 118 -24.14 -10.95 -14.35
N ALA A 119 -23.31 -9.92 -14.50
CA ALA A 119 -23.04 -9.28 -15.80
C ALA A 119 -22.34 -10.27 -16.76
N GLY A 120 -21.37 -11.04 -16.27
CA GLY A 120 -20.68 -12.07 -17.06
C GLY A 120 -21.62 -13.18 -17.52
N LEU A 121 -22.42 -13.73 -16.62
CA LEU A 121 -23.46 -14.74 -16.94
C LEU A 121 -24.50 -14.18 -17.92
N GLY A 122 -25.00 -12.96 -17.70
CA GLY A 122 -25.94 -12.30 -18.58
C GLY A 122 -25.39 -12.12 -20.01
N THR A 123 -24.13 -11.78 -20.13
CA THR A 123 -23.45 -11.67 -21.43
C THR A 123 -23.36 -13.02 -22.14
N ILE A 124 -22.97 -14.09 -21.44
CA ILE A 124 -22.86 -15.44 -22.01
C ILE A 124 -24.21 -15.94 -22.49
N PHE A 125 -25.27 -15.84 -21.64
CA PHE A 125 -26.60 -16.28 -22.00
C PHE A 125 -27.22 -15.40 -23.11
N GLY A 126 -26.94 -14.11 -23.12
CA GLY A 126 -27.38 -13.19 -24.17
C GLY A 126 -26.79 -13.56 -25.54
N LEU A 127 -25.48 -13.80 -25.59
CA LEU A 127 -24.78 -14.23 -26.81
C LEU A 127 -25.28 -15.59 -27.29
N PHE A 128 -25.49 -16.54 -26.36
CA PHE A 128 -26.02 -17.87 -26.69
C PHE A 128 -27.43 -17.78 -27.23
N GLY A 129 -28.30 -16.96 -26.65
CA GLY A 129 -29.66 -16.73 -27.12
C GLY A 129 -29.70 -16.13 -28.52
N LEU A 130 -28.84 -15.12 -28.78
CA LEU A 130 -28.72 -14.52 -30.11
C LEU A 130 -28.22 -15.55 -31.15
N LEU A 131 -27.25 -16.39 -30.79
CA LEU A 131 -26.75 -17.45 -31.66
C LEU A 131 -27.85 -18.46 -31.99
N GLN A 132 -28.66 -18.87 -31.02
CA GLN A 132 -29.78 -19.80 -31.23
C GLN A 132 -30.85 -19.20 -32.16
N LEU A 133 -31.18 -17.93 -31.98
CA LEU A 133 -32.11 -17.22 -32.89
C LEU A 133 -31.56 -17.13 -34.31
N TYR A 134 -30.27 -16.88 -34.47
CA TYR A 134 -29.62 -16.81 -35.77
C TYR A 134 -29.64 -18.16 -36.49
N LEU A 135 -29.25 -19.24 -35.77
CA LEU A 135 -29.21 -20.61 -36.30
C LEU A 135 -30.63 -21.14 -36.62
N GLY A 136 -31.62 -20.82 -35.77
CA GLY A 136 -33.02 -21.19 -35.98
C GLY A 136 -33.64 -20.52 -37.19
N ARG A 137 -33.23 -19.28 -37.49
CA ARG A 137 -33.68 -18.55 -38.68
C ARG A 137 -33.13 -19.13 -39.99
N LYS A 138 -31.93 -19.71 -39.96
CA LYS A 138 -31.28 -20.30 -41.15
C LYS A 138 -31.83 -21.69 -41.50
N ARG A 139 -32.61 -22.32 -40.62
CA ARG A 139 -33.21 -23.66 -40.81
C ARG A 139 -34.67 -23.61 -41.28
N ARG A 140 -35.25 -22.41 -41.39
CA ARG A 140 -36.53 -22.14 -42.04
C ARG A 140 -36.34 -21.53 -43.41
#